data_366e4ffc512c98550be1b91d2b462adc
#
_entry.id   366e4ffc512c98550be1b91d2b462adc
#
_cell.length_a   1.000
_cell.length_b   1.000
_cell.length_c   1.000
_cell.angle_alpha   90.00
_cell.angle_beta   90.00
_cell.angle_gamma   90.00
#
_symmetry.space_group_name_H-M   'P 1'
#
loop_
_entity.id
_entity.type
_entity.pdbx_description
1 polymer ?
#
loop_
_entity_poly.entity_id
_entity_poly.type
_entity_poly.pdbx_seq_one_letter_code
_entity_poly.pdbx_strand_id
1 'polypeptide(L)'
;MIDLRDKVALVTGAARGIGRSSAVALAEAGASVVVTDVTQQVDGLTYDTASPTDIAETAAQVEAAGGRAAHAVVDVRDHAALVAAVDLALERFGRLDVVVANAGVASWPRSTWEASEAQWQTMIDIVLTGTWNTCRAAIPAILSGERGGSIVFVGSTAAVKPLPTIGHYAAAKYGLVGLLKSLALELAADSVRVNAVHPGGTGTHMTENPAAESWQAGTVGVSGALELPLPIHRMEPVDVAHAVRWLCSAEARYVTGAELVVDAGATLR
;
A
#
# COMPACT_ATOMS: atom_id res chain seq x y z
N MET A 1 -18.64 1.32 -15.65
CA MET A 1 -17.67 0.25 -15.24
C MET A 1 -16.28 0.86 -15.28
N ILE A 2 -15.48 0.73 -14.22
CA ILE A 2 -14.10 1.26 -14.19
C ILE A 2 -13.31 0.58 -15.31
N ASP A 3 -12.60 1.39 -16.10
CA ASP A 3 -11.81 0.95 -17.24
C ASP A 3 -10.36 1.41 -17.08
N LEU A 4 -9.45 0.45 -17.01
CA LEU A 4 -8.01 0.65 -16.94
C LEU A 4 -7.28 -0.06 -18.11
N ARG A 5 -7.98 -0.35 -19.19
CA ARG A 5 -7.37 -0.92 -20.40
C ARG A 5 -6.24 -0.01 -20.89
N ASP A 6 -5.19 -0.62 -21.37
CA ASP A 6 -3.96 0.07 -21.81
C ASP A 6 -3.21 0.85 -20.69
N LYS A 7 -3.58 0.66 -19.43
CA LYS A 7 -2.83 1.19 -18.29
C LYS A 7 -1.88 0.14 -17.73
N VAL A 8 -0.75 0.63 -17.21
CA VAL A 8 0.25 -0.19 -16.54
C VAL A 8 0.40 0.30 -15.10
N ALA A 9 0.28 -0.63 -14.17
CA ALA A 9 0.39 -0.37 -12.74
C ALA A 9 1.63 -1.05 -12.14
N LEU A 10 2.33 -0.35 -11.24
CA LEU A 10 3.31 -0.92 -10.32
C LEU A 10 2.67 -1.01 -8.93
N VAL A 11 2.66 -2.19 -8.32
CA VAL A 11 2.12 -2.41 -6.97
C VAL A 11 3.22 -2.96 -6.08
N THR A 12 3.57 -2.25 -4.99
CA THR A 12 4.56 -2.70 -4.00
C THR A 12 3.89 -3.41 -2.83
N GLY A 13 4.59 -4.39 -2.22
CA GLY A 13 3.98 -5.22 -1.17
C GLY A 13 2.81 -6.05 -1.70
N ALA A 14 2.92 -6.54 -2.94
CA ALA A 14 1.81 -7.12 -3.67
C ALA A 14 1.73 -8.64 -3.61
N ALA A 15 2.60 -9.31 -2.87
CA ALA A 15 2.58 -10.76 -2.74
C ALA A 15 1.34 -11.27 -1.97
N ARG A 16 0.75 -10.45 -1.10
CA ARG A 16 -0.35 -10.85 -0.21
C ARG A 16 -1.28 -9.67 0.13
N GLY A 17 -2.39 -9.97 0.81
CA GLY A 17 -3.27 -8.99 1.45
C GLY A 17 -3.78 -7.90 0.51
N ILE A 18 -3.74 -6.65 0.97
CA ILE A 18 -4.27 -5.49 0.24
C ILE A 18 -3.52 -5.28 -1.09
N GLY A 19 -2.20 -5.49 -1.12
CA GLY A 19 -1.41 -5.33 -2.35
C GLY A 19 -1.80 -6.35 -3.41
N ARG A 20 -1.94 -7.64 -3.06
CA ARG A 20 -2.44 -8.69 -3.96
C ARG A 20 -3.83 -8.36 -4.49
N SER A 21 -4.76 -8.05 -3.58
CA SER A 21 -6.13 -7.71 -3.97
C SER A 21 -6.19 -6.46 -4.86
N SER A 22 -5.33 -5.47 -4.61
CA SER A 22 -5.22 -4.29 -5.48
C SER A 22 -4.70 -4.64 -6.87
N ALA A 23 -3.65 -5.48 -6.96
CA ALA A 23 -3.12 -5.93 -8.24
C ALA A 23 -4.17 -6.67 -9.07
N VAL A 24 -4.92 -7.59 -8.45
CA VAL A 24 -6.02 -8.32 -9.09
C VAL A 24 -7.16 -7.39 -9.51
N ALA A 25 -7.60 -6.48 -8.63
CA ALA A 25 -8.67 -5.54 -8.93
C ALA A 25 -8.34 -4.56 -10.07
N LEU A 26 -7.06 -4.17 -10.20
CA LEU A 26 -6.59 -3.37 -11.34
C LEU A 26 -6.59 -4.19 -12.65
N ALA A 27 -6.21 -5.48 -12.57
CA ALA A 27 -6.25 -6.40 -13.70
C ALA A 27 -7.68 -6.68 -14.18
N GLU A 28 -8.65 -6.87 -13.28
CA GLU A 28 -10.08 -6.99 -13.59
C GLU A 28 -10.63 -5.78 -14.35
N ALA A 29 -10.03 -4.61 -14.12
CA ALA A 29 -10.36 -3.39 -14.87
C ALA A 29 -9.56 -3.24 -16.18
N GLY A 30 -8.70 -4.20 -16.52
CA GLY A 30 -7.96 -4.27 -17.79
C GLY A 30 -6.51 -3.79 -17.73
N ALA A 31 -5.97 -3.45 -16.55
CA ALA A 31 -4.58 -3.01 -16.43
C ALA A 31 -3.58 -4.18 -16.59
N SER A 32 -2.38 -3.88 -17.12
CA SER A 32 -1.19 -4.70 -16.92
C SER A 32 -0.54 -4.33 -15.59
N VAL A 33 -0.01 -5.31 -14.85
CA VAL A 33 0.49 -5.07 -13.49
C VAL A 33 1.90 -5.62 -13.29
N VAL A 34 2.78 -4.80 -12.74
CA VAL A 34 4.06 -5.24 -12.17
C VAL A 34 3.86 -5.47 -10.67
N VAL A 35 3.99 -6.72 -10.27
CA VAL A 35 3.83 -7.19 -8.88
C VAL A 35 5.18 -7.23 -8.21
N THR A 36 5.37 -6.50 -7.11
CA THR A 36 6.65 -6.52 -6.38
C THR A 36 6.44 -6.73 -4.88
N ASP A 37 7.36 -7.45 -4.26
CA ASP A 37 7.42 -7.64 -2.81
C ASP A 37 8.82 -8.06 -2.38
N VAL A 38 9.12 -7.96 -1.07
CA VAL A 38 10.33 -8.47 -0.45
C VAL A 38 10.14 -9.95 -0.09
N THR A 39 11.19 -10.75 -0.26
CA THR A 39 11.18 -12.17 0.12
C THR A 39 12.18 -12.52 1.22
N GLN A 40 13.01 -11.55 1.60
CA GLN A 40 13.91 -11.69 2.74
C GLN A 40 13.18 -11.31 4.01
N GLN A 41 13.43 -12.05 5.09
CA GLN A 41 12.88 -11.69 6.39
C GLN A 41 13.36 -10.31 6.81
N VAL A 42 12.43 -9.49 7.28
CA VAL A 42 12.71 -8.14 7.77
C VAL A 42 12.96 -8.20 9.28
N ASP A 43 14.08 -7.64 9.71
CA ASP A 43 14.45 -7.59 11.12
C ASP A 43 13.41 -6.81 11.94
N GLY A 44 13.13 -7.30 13.14
CA GLY A 44 12.19 -6.67 14.07
C GLY A 44 10.71 -7.02 13.83
N LEU A 45 10.39 -7.84 12.83
CA LEU A 45 9.06 -8.38 12.63
C LEU A 45 8.88 -9.71 13.38
N THR A 46 7.65 -9.93 13.87
CA THR A 46 7.22 -11.15 14.57
C THR A 46 6.39 -12.08 13.71
N TYR A 47 6.31 -11.80 12.42
CA TYR A 47 5.63 -12.61 11.40
C TYR A 47 6.47 -12.69 10.12
N ASP A 48 6.23 -13.73 9.33
CA ASP A 48 7.01 -13.99 8.12
C ASP A 48 6.70 -12.96 7.02
N THR A 49 7.73 -12.58 6.28
CA THR A 49 7.60 -11.85 5.02
C THR A 49 7.10 -12.78 3.91
N ALA A 50 6.85 -12.23 2.72
CA ALA A 50 6.41 -13.00 1.58
C ALA A 50 7.50 -13.94 1.07
N SER A 51 7.10 -14.98 0.36
CA SER A 51 7.97 -15.89 -0.39
C SER A 51 7.96 -15.56 -1.89
N PRO A 52 8.94 -16.05 -2.66
CA PRO A 52 8.90 -15.95 -4.14
C PRO A 52 7.64 -16.59 -4.73
N THR A 53 7.13 -17.66 -4.11
CA THR A 53 5.89 -18.33 -4.52
C THR A 53 4.67 -17.42 -4.36
N ASP A 54 4.59 -16.63 -3.28
CA ASP A 54 3.49 -15.68 -3.06
C ASP A 54 3.43 -14.59 -4.15
N ILE A 55 4.61 -14.11 -4.59
CA ILE A 55 4.71 -13.11 -5.68
C ILE A 55 4.23 -13.73 -6.99
N ALA A 56 4.72 -14.94 -7.32
CA ALA A 56 4.34 -15.66 -8.53
C ALA A 56 2.84 -16.00 -8.54
N GLU A 57 2.27 -16.38 -7.40
CA GLU A 57 0.83 -16.61 -7.26
C GLU A 57 0.02 -15.35 -7.55
N THR A 58 0.44 -14.19 -7.04
CA THR A 58 -0.24 -12.92 -7.36
C THR A 58 -0.18 -12.62 -8.85
N ALA A 59 0.98 -12.83 -9.50
CA ALA A 59 1.10 -12.66 -10.94
C ALA A 59 0.15 -13.58 -11.72
N ALA A 60 0.03 -14.84 -11.32
CA ALA A 60 -0.91 -15.79 -11.92
C ALA A 60 -2.38 -15.35 -11.71
N GLN A 61 -2.74 -14.82 -10.55
CA GLN A 61 -4.08 -14.30 -10.28
C GLN A 61 -4.39 -13.05 -11.14
N VAL A 62 -3.41 -12.17 -11.37
CA VAL A 62 -3.54 -11.02 -12.29
C VAL A 62 -3.84 -11.50 -13.70
N GLU A 63 -3.14 -12.54 -14.17
CA GLU A 63 -3.39 -13.12 -15.49
C GLU A 63 -4.75 -13.81 -15.58
N ALA A 64 -5.15 -14.54 -14.55
CA ALA A 64 -6.48 -15.15 -14.47
C ALA A 64 -7.62 -14.12 -14.46
N ALA A 65 -7.36 -12.92 -13.93
CA ALA A 65 -8.29 -11.79 -13.96
C ALA A 65 -8.36 -11.05 -15.30
N GLY A 66 -7.58 -11.50 -16.31
CA GLY A 66 -7.57 -10.95 -17.66
C GLY A 66 -6.53 -9.86 -17.91
N GLY A 67 -5.68 -9.53 -16.93
CA GLY A 67 -4.55 -8.62 -17.09
C GLY A 67 -3.31 -9.32 -17.64
N ARG A 68 -2.24 -8.55 -17.83
CA ARG A 68 -0.89 -9.06 -18.10
C ARG A 68 -0.03 -8.82 -16.86
N ALA A 69 0.76 -9.78 -16.44
CA ALA A 69 1.61 -9.67 -15.28
C ALA A 69 3.11 -9.65 -15.63
N ALA A 70 3.87 -8.91 -14.85
CA ALA A 70 5.29 -9.10 -14.62
C ALA A 70 5.54 -9.04 -13.12
N HIS A 71 6.61 -9.64 -12.62
CA HIS A 71 6.91 -9.61 -11.20
C HIS A 71 8.41 -9.57 -10.93
N ALA A 72 8.77 -9.00 -9.79
CA ALA A 72 10.15 -8.93 -9.31
C ALA A 72 10.19 -8.95 -7.77
N VAL A 73 11.30 -9.48 -7.24
CA VAL A 73 11.61 -9.33 -5.80
C VAL A 73 12.21 -7.94 -5.60
N VAL A 74 11.56 -7.12 -4.75
CA VAL A 74 11.96 -5.74 -4.51
C VAL A 74 11.79 -5.41 -3.02
N ASP A 75 12.86 -4.99 -2.39
CA ASP A 75 12.79 -4.30 -1.12
C ASP A 75 12.63 -2.79 -1.38
N VAL A 76 11.58 -2.17 -0.87
CA VAL A 76 11.31 -0.73 -1.09
C VAL A 76 12.36 0.18 -0.45
N ARG A 77 13.22 -0.34 0.42
CA ARG A 77 14.39 0.36 0.95
C ARG A 77 15.51 0.49 -0.10
N ASP A 78 15.53 -0.40 -1.09
CA ASP A 78 16.49 -0.38 -2.20
C ASP A 78 15.91 0.38 -3.41
N HIS A 79 16.36 1.63 -3.56
CA HIS A 79 15.94 2.47 -4.67
C HIS A 79 16.34 1.90 -6.04
N ALA A 80 17.51 1.23 -6.15
CA ALA A 80 17.95 0.65 -7.43
C ALA A 80 17.04 -0.52 -7.86
N ALA A 81 16.61 -1.35 -6.90
CA ALA A 81 15.64 -2.40 -7.17
C ALA A 81 14.27 -1.84 -7.60
N LEU A 82 13.83 -0.71 -7.05
CA LEU A 82 12.62 -0.03 -7.49
C LEU A 82 12.74 0.56 -8.90
N VAL A 83 13.89 1.14 -9.24
CA VAL A 83 14.16 1.60 -10.62
C VAL A 83 14.09 0.43 -11.58
N ALA A 84 14.74 -0.71 -11.27
CA ALA A 84 14.67 -1.91 -12.11
C ALA A 84 13.23 -2.44 -12.27
N ALA A 85 12.37 -2.32 -11.26
CA ALA A 85 10.96 -2.68 -11.39
C ALA A 85 10.18 -1.71 -12.29
N VAL A 86 10.52 -0.43 -12.30
CA VAL A 86 9.96 0.55 -13.25
C VAL A 86 10.45 0.23 -14.67
N ASP A 87 11.73 -0.05 -14.84
CA ASP A 87 12.29 -0.45 -16.14
C ASP A 87 11.60 -1.72 -16.68
N LEU A 88 11.34 -2.69 -15.80
CA LEU A 88 10.57 -3.89 -16.16
C LEU A 88 9.17 -3.55 -16.69
N ALA A 89 8.49 -2.54 -16.10
CA ALA A 89 7.20 -2.07 -16.60
C ALA A 89 7.32 -1.48 -18.00
N LEU A 90 8.34 -0.65 -18.22
CA LEU A 90 8.61 -0.01 -19.52
C LEU A 90 8.99 -1.05 -20.59
N GLU A 91 9.86 -2.00 -20.28
CA GLU A 91 10.30 -3.07 -21.20
C GLU A 91 9.16 -4.02 -21.56
N ARG A 92 8.36 -4.44 -20.60
CA ARG A 92 7.31 -5.46 -20.81
C ARG A 92 6.02 -4.88 -21.37
N PHE A 93 5.70 -3.64 -21.03
CA PHE A 93 4.40 -3.03 -21.30
C PHE A 93 4.47 -1.66 -21.99
N GLY A 94 5.67 -1.06 -22.12
CA GLY A 94 5.91 0.17 -22.87
C GLY A 94 5.57 1.46 -22.12
N ARG A 95 5.09 1.39 -20.86
CA ARG A 95 4.61 2.55 -20.10
C ARG A 95 4.48 2.28 -18.61
N LEU A 96 4.30 3.34 -17.83
CA LEU A 96 3.83 3.30 -16.46
C LEU A 96 2.81 4.43 -16.25
N ASP A 97 1.65 4.12 -15.69
CA ASP A 97 0.55 5.06 -15.49
C ASP A 97 0.08 5.14 -14.03
N VAL A 98 0.20 4.03 -13.32
CA VAL A 98 -0.36 3.86 -11.98
C VAL A 98 0.71 3.32 -11.04
N VAL A 99 0.76 3.88 -9.84
CA VAL A 99 1.58 3.35 -8.73
C VAL A 99 0.69 3.13 -7.53
N VAL A 100 0.73 1.93 -6.97
CA VAL A 100 0.15 1.63 -5.66
C VAL A 100 1.29 1.37 -4.69
N ALA A 101 1.63 2.40 -3.91
CA ALA A 101 2.65 2.31 -2.86
C ALA A 101 1.99 1.70 -1.61
N ASN A 102 1.98 0.38 -1.57
CA ASN A 102 1.29 -0.40 -0.53
C ASN A 102 2.25 -1.08 0.44
N ALA A 103 3.50 -1.34 0.07
CA ALA A 103 4.46 -2.01 0.95
C ALA A 103 4.49 -1.39 2.34
N GLY A 104 4.34 -2.21 3.36
CA GLY A 104 4.32 -1.76 4.74
C GLY A 104 4.33 -2.92 5.70
N VAL A 105 4.82 -2.65 6.90
CA VAL A 105 4.95 -3.60 8.01
C VAL A 105 4.42 -2.96 9.30
N ALA A 106 4.19 -3.78 10.32
CA ALA A 106 3.87 -3.33 11.66
C ALA A 106 4.61 -4.17 12.68
N SER A 107 4.86 -3.61 13.86
CA SER A 107 5.36 -4.33 15.03
C SER A 107 4.61 -3.89 16.28
N TRP A 108 4.64 -4.72 17.30
CA TRP A 108 3.76 -4.62 18.46
C TRP A 108 4.58 -4.49 19.77
N PRO A 109 5.23 -3.34 20.01
CA PRO A 109 5.94 -3.12 21.27
C PRO A 109 4.94 -2.95 22.41
N ARG A 110 5.41 -3.13 23.64
CA ARG A 110 4.60 -2.96 24.85
C ARG A 110 4.12 -1.51 25.06
N SER A 111 4.95 -0.55 24.66
CA SER A 111 4.61 0.86 24.63
C SER A 111 5.43 1.58 23.55
N THR A 112 5.00 2.77 23.13
CA THR A 112 5.73 3.54 22.11
C THR A 112 7.17 3.86 22.54
N TRP A 113 7.39 4.18 23.82
CA TRP A 113 8.73 4.56 24.34
C TRP A 113 9.62 3.34 24.65
N GLU A 114 9.07 2.13 24.65
CA GLU A 114 9.81 0.87 24.78
C GLU A 114 10.08 0.21 23.42
N ALA A 115 9.57 0.78 22.35
CA ALA A 115 9.91 0.32 21.00
C ALA A 115 11.43 0.40 20.82
N SER A 116 12.06 -0.67 20.36
CA SER A 116 13.50 -0.65 20.09
C SER A 116 13.83 0.29 18.94
N GLU A 117 15.07 0.78 18.90
CA GLU A 117 15.56 1.59 17.79
C GLU A 117 15.37 0.87 16.44
N ALA A 118 15.62 -0.44 16.41
CA ALA A 118 15.41 -1.26 15.22
C ALA A 118 13.93 -1.29 14.80
N GLN A 119 12.98 -1.43 15.73
CA GLN A 119 11.55 -1.37 15.42
C GLN A 119 11.14 0.01 14.88
N TRP A 120 11.63 1.08 15.52
CA TRP A 120 11.41 2.45 15.04
C TRP A 120 11.92 2.63 13.61
N GLN A 121 13.21 2.30 13.39
CA GLN A 121 13.86 2.52 12.11
C GLN A 121 13.21 1.69 11.00
N THR A 122 12.89 0.42 11.26
CA THR A 122 12.19 -0.46 10.30
C THR A 122 10.85 0.14 9.85
N MET A 123 10.07 0.74 10.77
CA MET A 123 8.82 1.41 10.39
C MET A 123 9.07 2.61 9.47
N ILE A 124 10.01 3.46 9.83
CA ILE A 124 10.34 4.65 9.02
C ILE A 124 10.89 4.24 7.66
N ASP A 125 11.83 3.29 7.62
CA ASP A 125 12.51 2.89 6.40
C ASP A 125 11.58 2.21 5.39
N ILE A 126 10.68 1.34 5.86
CA ILE A 126 9.78 0.62 4.95
C ILE A 126 8.55 1.46 4.62
N VAL A 127 7.86 1.98 5.65
CA VAL A 127 6.54 2.60 5.44
C VAL A 127 6.68 3.99 4.85
N LEU A 128 7.57 4.83 5.37
CA LEU A 128 7.70 6.22 4.91
C LEU A 128 8.76 6.36 3.82
N THR A 129 10.01 5.99 4.10
CA THR A 129 11.11 6.11 3.14
C THR A 129 10.88 5.21 1.93
N GLY A 130 10.38 3.99 2.12
CA GLY A 130 10.05 3.06 1.03
C GLY A 130 8.95 3.58 0.11
N THR A 131 7.93 4.25 0.64
CA THR A 131 6.92 4.94 -0.18
C THR A 131 7.54 6.09 -0.97
N TRP A 132 8.38 6.91 -0.33
CA TRP A 132 9.12 7.98 -1.02
C TRP A 132 10.04 7.43 -2.11
N ASN A 133 10.81 6.37 -1.83
CA ASN A 133 11.65 5.68 -2.82
C ASN A 133 10.84 5.17 -4.01
N THR A 134 9.66 4.58 -3.75
CA THR A 134 8.74 4.12 -4.80
C THR A 134 8.31 5.27 -5.70
N CYS A 135 7.93 6.40 -5.12
CA CYS A 135 7.59 7.62 -5.88
C CYS A 135 8.78 8.14 -6.67
N ARG A 136 9.95 8.25 -6.03
CA ARG A 136 11.19 8.73 -6.63
C ARG A 136 11.62 7.88 -7.85
N ALA A 137 11.41 6.58 -7.81
CA ALA A 137 11.70 5.70 -8.94
C ALA A 137 10.65 5.83 -10.06
N ALA A 138 9.37 5.94 -9.72
CA ALA A 138 8.28 5.83 -10.68
C ALA A 138 7.89 7.16 -11.36
N ILE A 139 7.95 8.28 -10.63
CA ILE A 139 7.50 9.60 -11.13
C ILE A 139 8.17 9.99 -12.45
N PRO A 140 9.51 9.87 -12.62
CA PRO A 140 10.15 10.22 -13.90
C PRO A 140 9.58 9.46 -15.09
N ALA A 141 9.27 8.18 -14.94
CA ALA A 141 8.68 7.36 -16.00
C ALA A 141 7.23 7.76 -16.32
N ILE A 142 6.44 8.14 -15.30
CA ILE A 142 5.08 8.66 -15.49
C ILE A 142 5.13 9.99 -16.24
N LEU A 143 5.98 10.92 -15.81
CA LEU A 143 6.12 12.26 -16.41
C LEU A 143 6.60 12.19 -17.86
N SER A 144 7.59 11.33 -18.16
CA SER A 144 8.09 11.15 -19.51
C SER A 144 7.03 10.63 -20.50
N GLY A 145 5.97 10.04 -19.97
CA GLY A 145 4.83 9.58 -20.75
C GLY A 145 3.90 10.68 -21.22
N GLU A 146 3.89 11.87 -20.60
CA GLU A 146 3.03 13.04 -20.91
C GLU A 146 1.52 12.71 -20.98
N ARG A 147 1.06 11.70 -20.21
CA ARG A 147 -0.31 11.17 -20.25
C ARG A 147 -1.05 11.34 -18.93
N GLY A 148 -0.43 12.06 -17.97
CA GLY A 148 -0.87 12.07 -16.60
C GLY A 148 -0.66 10.70 -15.92
N GLY A 149 -1.22 10.54 -14.72
CA GLY A 149 -1.06 9.30 -13.96
C GLY A 149 -1.84 9.30 -12.65
N SER A 150 -1.73 8.20 -11.92
CA SER A 150 -2.30 8.09 -10.58
C SER A 150 -1.36 7.36 -9.63
N ILE A 151 -1.07 7.98 -8.50
CA ILE A 151 -0.30 7.40 -7.41
C ILE A 151 -1.23 7.25 -6.22
N VAL A 152 -1.33 6.04 -5.66
CA VAL A 152 -2.17 5.76 -4.49
C VAL A 152 -1.29 5.19 -3.37
N PHE A 153 -1.30 5.87 -2.22
CA PHE A 153 -0.68 5.36 -1.00
C PHE A 153 -1.65 4.52 -0.21
N VAL A 154 -1.23 3.34 0.23
CA VAL A 154 -1.96 2.58 1.23
C VAL A 154 -1.48 3.03 2.61
N GLY A 155 -2.23 3.97 3.16
CA GLY A 155 -2.03 4.51 4.50
C GLY A 155 -2.49 3.56 5.62
N SER A 156 -3.20 4.12 6.57
CA SER A 156 -3.86 3.40 7.67
C SER A 156 -4.76 4.37 8.43
N THR A 157 -5.80 3.88 9.08
CA THR A 157 -6.52 4.66 10.11
C THR A 157 -5.60 5.17 11.22
N ALA A 158 -4.44 4.55 11.43
CA ALA A 158 -3.41 5.07 12.34
C ALA A 158 -2.84 6.45 11.92
N ALA A 159 -3.06 6.91 10.68
CA ALA A 159 -2.77 8.27 10.23
C ALA A 159 -3.93 9.25 10.45
N VAL A 160 -5.05 8.81 11.01
CA VAL A 160 -6.26 9.61 11.30
C VAL A 160 -6.57 9.58 12.80
N LYS A 161 -6.60 8.39 13.36
CA LYS A 161 -6.87 8.09 14.77
C LYS A 161 -5.86 7.05 15.26
N PRO A 162 -4.72 7.47 15.84
CA PRO A 162 -3.68 6.55 16.27
C PRO A 162 -4.16 5.69 17.44
N LEU A 163 -3.60 4.48 17.52
CA LEU A 163 -3.84 3.56 18.61
C LEU A 163 -2.66 3.59 19.61
N PRO A 164 -2.88 3.24 20.86
CA PRO A 164 -1.82 3.13 21.86
C PRO A 164 -0.74 2.15 21.43
N THR A 165 0.47 2.36 21.91
CA THR A 165 1.68 1.53 21.78
C THR A 165 2.33 1.48 20.38
N ILE A 166 1.60 1.77 19.31
CA ILE A 166 2.11 1.74 17.93
C ILE A 166 2.50 3.13 17.38
N GLY A 167 3.00 4.02 18.23
CA GLY A 167 3.37 5.38 17.84
C GLY A 167 4.43 5.47 16.73
N HIS A 168 5.37 4.53 16.64
CA HIS A 168 6.33 4.41 15.56
C HIS A 168 5.65 4.14 14.20
N TYR A 169 4.65 3.27 14.18
CA TYR A 169 3.83 3.00 12.99
C TYR A 169 2.96 4.22 12.63
N ALA A 170 2.31 4.81 13.64
CA ALA A 170 1.50 6.02 13.45
C ALA A 170 2.37 7.17 12.90
N ALA A 171 3.56 7.42 13.44
CA ALA A 171 4.48 8.44 12.94
C ALA A 171 4.81 8.26 11.46
N ALA A 172 5.13 7.01 11.04
CA ALA A 172 5.39 6.71 9.64
C ALA A 172 4.15 6.94 8.76
N LYS A 173 2.96 6.51 9.21
CA LYS A 173 1.70 6.67 8.45
C LYS A 173 1.22 8.13 8.38
N TYR A 174 1.39 8.93 9.43
CA TYR A 174 1.18 10.39 9.36
C TYR A 174 2.19 11.08 8.43
N GLY A 175 3.44 10.60 8.40
CA GLY A 175 4.45 11.09 7.45
C GLY A 175 4.02 10.92 6.00
N LEU A 176 3.29 9.86 5.66
CA LEU A 176 2.72 9.66 4.32
C LEU A 176 1.73 10.75 3.95
N VAL A 177 0.96 11.29 4.91
CA VAL A 177 0.02 12.38 4.64
C VAL A 177 0.74 13.65 4.20
N GLY A 178 1.85 13.99 4.87
CA GLY A 178 2.69 15.11 4.45
C GLY A 178 3.26 14.92 3.04
N LEU A 179 3.83 13.74 2.76
CA LEU A 179 4.35 13.39 1.44
C LEU A 179 3.26 13.43 0.36
N LEU A 180 2.09 12.86 0.64
CA LEU A 180 0.91 12.91 -0.22
C LEU A 180 0.57 14.33 -0.65
N LYS A 181 0.41 15.25 0.30
CA LYS A 181 -0.01 16.64 0.03
C LYS A 181 1.02 17.39 -0.82
N SER A 182 2.32 17.20 -0.53
CA SER A 182 3.40 17.80 -1.32
C SER A 182 3.40 17.29 -2.76
N LEU A 183 3.42 15.97 -2.95
CA LEU A 183 3.44 15.39 -4.29
C LEU A 183 2.17 15.70 -5.10
N ALA A 184 1.01 15.77 -4.45
CA ALA A 184 -0.24 16.14 -5.13
C ALA A 184 -0.18 17.57 -5.71
N LEU A 185 0.48 18.49 -5.01
CA LEU A 185 0.69 19.85 -5.51
C LEU A 185 1.77 19.92 -6.60
N GLU A 186 2.90 19.25 -6.39
CA GLU A 186 4.04 19.26 -7.30
C GLU A 186 3.70 18.66 -8.67
N LEU A 187 2.85 17.63 -8.70
CA LEU A 187 2.54 16.85 -9.91
C LEU A 187 1.22 17.27 -10.59
N ALA A 188 0.50 18.24 -10.02
CA ALA A 188 -0.82 18.64 -10.53
C ALA A 188 -0.75 19.20 -11.96
N ALA A 189 0.29 19.96 -12.29
CA ALA A 189 0.47 20.54 -13.63
C ALA A 189 0.65 19.48 -14.72
N ASP A 190 1.20 18.31 -14.35
CA ASP A 190 1.42 17.17 -15.25
C ASP A 190 0.22 16.20 -15.27
N SER A 191 -0.90 16.59 -14.65
CA SER A 191 -2.10 15.74 -14.54
C SER A 191 -1.85 14.40 -13.83
N VAL A 192 -0.86 14.34 -12.94
CA VAL A 192 -0.60 13.19 -12.09
C VAL A 192 -1.28 13.42 -10.75
N ARG A 193 -2.21 12.54 -10.39
CA ARG A 193 -2.96 12.59 -9.14
C ARG A 193 -2.27 11.75 -8.07
N VAL A 194 -2.24 12.25 -6.85
CA VAL A 194 -1.70 11.52 -5.71
C VAL A 194 -2.74 11.50 -4.60
N ASN A 195 -3.14 10.30 -4.14
CA ASN A 195 -4.17 10.11 -3.12
C ASN A 195 -3.74 9.02 -2.11
N ALA A 196 -4.43 8.94 -0.99
CA ALA A 196 -4.25 7.87 -0.02
C ALA A 196 -5.57 7.16 0.26
N VAL A 197 -5.48 5.85 0.50
CA VAL A 197 -6.53 5.05 1.16
C VAL A 197 -6.05 4.74 2.56
N HIS A 198 -6.89 4.95 3.56
CA HIS A 198 -6.60 4.63 4.96
C HIS A 198 -7.47 3.45 5.42
N PRO A 199 -6.96 2.21 5.32
CA PRO A 199 -7.69 1.03 5.78
C PRO A 199 -7.81 1.01 7.30
N GLY A 200 -8.95 0.53 7.79
CA GLY A 200 -9.12 0.05 9.17
C GLY A 200 -8.67 -1.40 9.33
N GLY A 201 -9.23 -2.09 10.32
CA GLY A 201 -8.94 -3.50 10.58
C GLY A 201 -9.28 -4.40 9.41
N THR A 202 -8.27 -4.82 8.66
CA THR A 202 -8.38 -5.65 7.46
C THR A 202 -7.68 -6.98 7.69
N GLY A 203 -8.32 -8.09 7.31
CA GLY A 203 -7.78 -9.44 7.41
C GLY A 203 -6.56 -9.66 6.53
N THR A 204 -5.38 -9.57 7.10
CA THR A 204 -4.10 -9.72 6.42
C THR A 204 -3.09 -10.44 7.31
N HIS A 205 -2.01 -10.93 6.72
CA HIS A 205 -0.90 -11.54 7.49
C HIS A 205 -0.32 -10.60 8.57
N MET A 206 -0.38 -9.29 8.33
CA MET A 206 0.05 -8.29 9.30
C MET A 206 -0.85 -8.26 10.55
N THR A 207 -2.14 -8.51 10.41
CA THR A 207 -3.14 -8.41 11.49
C THR A 207 -3.58 -9.77 12.02
N GLU A 208 -3.31 -10.85 11.30
CA GLU A 208 -3.67 -12.23 11.62
C GLU A 208 -2.42 -13.04 11.96
N ASN A 209 -1.79 -12.70 13.06
CA ASN A 209 -0.65 -13.42 13.61
C ASN A 209 -0.67 -13.35 15.15
N PRO A 210 -0.03 -14.28 15.86
CA PRO A 210 -0.11 -14.36 17.33
C PRO A 210 0.31 -13.08 18.05
N ALA A 211 1.25 -12.32 17.51
CA ALA A 211 1.71 -11.09 18.15
C ALA A 211 0.67 -9.96 18.00
N ALA A 212 0.04 -9.83 16.83
CA ALA A 212 -1.05 -8.87 16.60
C ALA A 212 -2.28 -9.21 17.45
N GLU A 213 -2.66 -10.48 17.51
CA GLU A 213 -3.79 -10.96 18.32
C GLU A 213 -3.55 -10.70 19.81
N SER A 214 -2.35 -11.01 20.31
CA SER A 214 -1.96 -10.74 21.70
C SER A 214 -2.00 -9.24 22.01
N TRP A 215 -1.53 -8.40 21.09
CA TRP A 215 -1.59 -6.95 21.22
C TRP A 215 -3.04 -6.44 21.27
N GLN A 216 -3.89 -6.90 20.37
CA GLN A 216 -5.31 -6.52 20.33
C GLN A 216 -6.06 -6.88 21.60
N ALA A 217 -5.81 -8.09 22.14
CA ALA A 217 -6.48 -8.58 23.35
C ALA A 217 -5.92 -7.97 24.64
N GLY A 218 -4.61 -7.69 24.69
CA GLY A 218 -3.89 -7.32 25.90
C GLY A 218 -3.68 -5.83 26.11
N THR A 219 -3.89 -4.98 25.09
CA THR A 219 -3.59 -3.54 25.18
C THR A 219 -4.82 -2.74 25.56
N VAL A 220 -4.75 -2.03 26.69
CA VAL A 220 -5.84 -1.15 27.16
C VAL A 220 -6.14 -0.07 26.11
N GLY A 221 -7.41 0.08 25.76
CA GLY A 221 -7.89 1.07 24.79
C GLY A 221 -7.80 0.64 23.34
N VAL A 222 -7.28 -0.57 23.03
CA VAL A 222 -7.20 -1.07 21.65
C VAL A 222 -8.47 -1.83 21.26
N SER A 223 -8.95 -2.75 22.07
CA SER A 223 -10.10 -3.61 21.71
C SER A 223 -11.34 -2.78 21.31
N GLY A 224 -11.73 -1.80 22.14
CA GLY A 224 -12.87 -0.92 21.82
C GLY A 224 -12.62 0.03 20.64
N ALA A 225 -11.37 0.44 20.40
CA ALA A 225 -11.02 1.30 19.28
C ALA A 225 -10.97 0.58 17.93
N LEU A 226 -10.94 -0.75 17.95
CA LEU A 226 -10.99 -1.61 16.76
C LEU A 226 -12.41 -2.09 16.43
N GLU A 227 -13.41 -1.81 17.31
CA GLU A 227 -14.80 -2.14 17.01
C GLU A 227 -15.31 -1.39 15.78
N LEU A 228 -15.95 -2.13 14.90
CA LEU A 228 -16.50 -1.59 13.66
C LEU A 228 -17.97 -1.21 13.84
N PRO A 229 -18.37 0.04 13.59
CA PRO A 229 -19.79 0.45 13.60
C PRO A 229 -20.67 -0.30 12.60
N LEU A 230 -20.16 -0.62 11.43
CA LEU A 230 -20.89 -1.52 10.52
C LEU A 230 -20.88 -2.96 11.08
N PRO A 231 -21.96 -3.74 10.86
CA PRO A 231 -22.14 -5.07 11.46
C PRO A 231 -21.28 -6.15 10.75
N ILE A 232 -19.98 -5.93 10.73
CA ILE A 232 -18.98 -6.85 10.20
C ILE A 232 -17.92 -7.09 11.26
N HIS A 233 -17.29 -8.25 11.23
CA HIS A 233 -16.20 -8.56 12.16
C HIS A 233 -14.90 -7.87 11.76
N ARG A 234 -14.59 -7.82 10.47
CA ARG A 234 -13.44 -7.14 9.85
C ARG A 234 -13.69 -6.93 8.37
N MET A 235 -12.86 -6.12 7.75
CA MET A 235 -12.86 -5.93 6.30
C MET A 235 -11.98 -6.98 5.63
N GLU A 236 -12.31 -7.29 4.39
CA GLU A 236 -11.46 -8.10 3.52
C GLU A 236 -10.52 -7.20 2.69
N PRO A 237 -9.34 -7.69 2.28
CA PRO A 237 -8.41 -6.92 1.44
C PRO A 237 -9.03 -6.35 0.15
N VAL A 238 -10.02 -7.05 -0.42
CA VAL A 238 -10.72 -6.63 -1.62
C VAL A 238 -11.56 -5.37 -1.42
N ASP A 239 -12.06 -5.12 -0.22
CA ASP A 239 -12.84 -3.91 0.09
C ASP A 239 -11.97 -2.66 -0.06
N VAL A 240 -10.72 -2.75 0.41
CA VAL A 240 -9.72 -1.70 0.25
C VAL A 240 -9.27 -1.57 -1.22
N ALA A 241 -9.08 -2.70 -1.90
CA ALA A 241 -8.66 -2.73 -3.30
C ALA A 241 -9.67 -2.06 -4.24
N HIS A 242 -10.96 -2.13 -3.95
CA HIS A 242 -11.99 -1.41 -4.71
C HIS A 242 -11.81 0.11 -4.63
N ALA A 243 -11.48 0.65 -3.47
CA ALA A 243 -11.18 2.07 -3.28
C ALA A 243 -9.89 2.47 -4.03
N VAL A 244 -8.84 1.65 -3.97
CA VAL A 244 -7.60 1.83 -4.73
C VAL A 244 -7.89 1.87 -6.22
N ARG A 245 -8.63 0.89 -6.75
CA ARG A 245 -9.01 0.81 -8.16
C ARG A 245 -9.78 2.05 -8.62
N TRP A 246 -10.74 2.53 -7.81
CA TRP A 246 -11.48 3.75 -8.13
C TRP A 246 -10.56 4.97 -8.20
N LEU A 247 -9.67 5.17 -7.23
CA LEU A 247 -8.70 6.26 -7.25
C LEU A 247 -7.73 6.20 -8.43
N CYS A 248 -7.43 5.00 -8.95
CA CYS A 248 -6.60 4.82 -10.13
C CYS A 248 -7.35 5.14 -11.45
N SER A 249 -8.66 5.19 -11.42
CA SER A 249 -9.51 5.32 -12.62
C SER A 249 -9.78 6.76 -13.04
N ALA A 250 -10.33 6.92 -14.26
CA ALA A 250 -10.82 8.20 -14.77
C ALA A 250 -12.06 8.72 -14.02
N GLU A 251 -12.77 7.86 -13.28
CA GLU A 251 -13.89 8.29 -12.44
C GLU A 251 -13.43 9.20 -11.29
N ALA A 252 -12.16 9.08 -10.85
CA ALA A 252 -11.52 9.92 -9.85
C ALA A 252 -10.66 11.06 -10.45
N ARG A 253 -10.88 11.46 -11.72
CA ARG A 253 -10.01 12.41 -12.45
C ARG A 253 -9.81 13.79 -11.81
N TYR A 254 -10.70 14.18 -10.91
CA TYR A 254 -10.60 15.46 -10.17
C TYR A 254 -10.33 15.26 -8.68
N VAL A 255 -9.89 14.05 -8.28
CA VAL A 255 -9.52 13.73 -6.91
C VAL A 255 -8.00 13.63 -6.83
N THR A 256 -7.37 14.61 -6.18
CA THR A 256 -5.94 14.63 -5.84
C THR A 256 -5.72 15.22 -4.45
N GLY A 257 -4.74 14.75 -3.72
CA GLY A 257 -4.48 15.14 -2.33
C GLY A 257 -5.51 14.62 -1.33
N ALA A 258 -6.40 13.71 -1.74
CA ALA A 258 -7.45 13.20 -0.88
C ALA A 258 -6.95 12.02 0.00
N GLU A 259 -7.57 11.94 1.17
CA GLU A 259 -7.41 10.88 2.14
C GLU A 259 -8.75 10.14 2.27
N LEU A 260 -8.85 8.96 1.67
CA LEU A 260 -10.06 8.15 1.67
C LEU A 260 -9.98 7.10 2.78
N VAL A 261 -10.76 7.28 3.82
CA VAL A 261 -10.86 6.30 4.91
C VAL A 261 -11.79 5.16 4.51
N VAL A 262 -11.30 3.92 4.62
CA VAL A 262 -12.07 2.69 4.38
C VAL A 262 -11.91 1.83 5.65
N ASP A 263 -12.82 1.97 6.60
CA ASP A 263 -12.65 1.46 7.96
C ASP A 263 -13.95 0.98 8.64
N ALA A 264 -15.01 0.84 7.88
CA ALA A 264 -16.35 0.48 8.42
C ALA A 264 -16.81 1.39 9.58
N GLY A 265 -16.29 2.64 9.65
CA GLY A 265 -16.64 3.64 10.65
C GLY A 265 -15.80 3.62 11.93
N ALA A 266 -14.73 2.82 12.01
CA ALA A 266 -13.91 2.68 13.22
C ALA A 266 -13.34 4.03 13.74
N THR A 267 -13.03 4.97 12.87
CA THR A 267 -12.49 6.28 13.25
C THR A 267 -13.53 7.26 13.77
N LEU A 268 -14.81 6.95 13.67
CA LEU A 268 -15.91 7.80 14.16
C LEU A 268 -16.18 7.66 15.68
N ARG A 269 -15.55 6.70 16.34
CA ARG A 269 -15.70 6.41 17.77
C ARG A 269 -14.51 6.87 18.59
#